data_a3f066b8b928b9b352ca6704803251cd
#
_entry.id   a3f066b8b928b9b352ca6704803251cd
#
_cell.length_a   1.000
_cell.length_b   1.000
_cell.length_c   1.000
_cell.angle_alpha   90.00
_cell.angle_beta   90.00
_cell.angle_gamma   90.00
#
_symmetry.space_group_name_H-M   'P 1'
#
loop_
_entity.id
_entity.type
_entity.pdbx_description
1 polymer ?
#
loop_
_entity_poly.entity_id
_entity_poly.type
_entity_poly.pdbx_seq_one_letter_code
_entity_poly.pdbx_strand_id
1 'polypeptide(L)'
;MDSQKHFSRLLPFHSLGEPMLLNAFLACGARHLTLVNPVYTEEKALHYYDTATRYLLKELQNPGRDTVVCATTAVILNVYEIMSERALQRMNHIAGARALIKECGWNARSQGVGSACFWLNVGLEVLSCLHFNWQVAWDPDDWCLDMDFSKECWNSREEVWTHRMLYLVAKVCNFRATIPRQHEPDPDHQQLRTQERYEEWARIKGWVDAWNQGVPRTMQPLAFIWPHQTSSKSAFPEVWLVKRTTIVARLFYHTAQLLLAQVHPYYDRDSPEMFEEQRHHSQTICGIAAHVKDRGVASVCIRSLAHAAEVLTDRRQQEEVLAVFEKINKETGWRIGFVYKELKEKWGWNDPINATEFAQTHTAAIEQRKAQEAAQVQMQREEAQRQQSIQSTQSAVQGASIQQGYQSQPSFGPPSQHQPSMSLPPPQPIQPALQKPPSAPPAQQQQKRPPAGIPNPMYAKADFNLPQHPYQNYYVAPNSGSFSGQQQNGTLGMGGAYYSF
;
A
#
# COMPACT_ATOMS: atom_id res chain seq x y z
N MET A 1 10.09 2.60 7.59
CA MET A 1 10.36 1.17 7.79
C MET A 1 11.30 0.55 6.75
N ASP A 2 11.56 1.20 5.64
CA ASP A 2 12.57 0.78 4.64
C ASP A 2 13.71 1.82 4.60
N SER A 3 14.61 1.75 5.60
CA SER A 3 15.75 2.67 5.76
C SER A 3 16.72 2.63 4.57
N GLN A 4 16.85 1.46 3.97
CA GLN A 4 17.72 1.26 2.80
C GLN A 4 17.07 1.67 1.48
N LYS A 5 15.79 2.12 1.51
CA LYS A 5 15.06 2.61 0.33
C LYS A 5 14.95 1.58 -0.80
N HIS A 6 14.68 0.31 -0.44
CA HIS A 6 14.54 -0.76 -1.44
C HIS A 6 13.47 -0.42 -2.48
N PHE A 7 12.24 -0.08 -2.03
CA PHE A 7 11.14 0.21 -2.96
C PHE A 7 11.28 1.52 -3.73
N SER A 8 12.05 2.47 -3.23
CA SER A 8 12.19 3.78 -3.89
C SER A 8 13.47 3.96 -4.69
N ARG A 9 14.47 3.07 -4.54
CA ARG A 9 15.76 3.17 -5.23
C ARG A 9 16.29 1.85 -5.76
N LEU A 10 16.49 0.85 -4.88
CA LEU A 10 17.20 -0.37 -5.25
C LEU A 10 16.36 -1.26 -6.19
N LEU A 11 15.15 -1.58 -5.80
CA LEU A 11 14.27 -2.45 -6.60
C LEU A 11 13.85 -1.84 -7.94
N PRO A 12 13.52 -0.53 -8.05
CA PRO A 12 13.28 0.10 -9.35
C PRO A 12 14.49 -0.01 -10.31
N PHE A 13 15.71 0.11 -9.80
CA PHE A 13 16.90 -0.08 -10.61
C PHE A 13 17.06 -1.54 -11.07
N HIS A 14 16.93 -2.50 -10.16
CA HIS A 14 16.99 -3.93 -10.50
C HIS A 14 15.86 -4.36 -11.44
N SER A 15 14.69 -3.73 -11.36
CA SER A 15 13.55 -4.04 -12.23
C SER A 15 13.82 -3.79 -13.71
N LEU A 16 14.81 -2.97 -14.06
CA LEU A 16 15.18 -2.73 -15.47
C LEU A 16 15.67 -3.99 -16.19
N GLY A 17 16.24 -4.96 -15.44
CA GLY A 17 16.64 -6.27 -15.95
C GLY A 17 15.58 -7.37 -15.77
N GLU A 18 14.48 -7.09 -15.03
CA GLU A 18 13.49 -8.07 -14.64
C GLU A 18 12.08 -7.66 -15.09
N PRO A 19 11.62 -8.09 -16.27
CA PRO A 19 10.36 -7.63 -16.86
C PRO A 19 9.13 -7.80 -15.95
N MET A 20 9.06 -8.88 -15.17
CA MET A 20 7.98 -9.13 -14.23
C MET A 20 7.92 -8.04 -13.15
N LEU A 21 9.06 -7.77 -12.53
CA LEU A 21 9.20 -6.76 -11.48
C LEU A 21 8.99 -5.34 -12.04
N LEU A 22 9.52 -5.05 -13.22
CA LEU A 22 9.35 -3.77 -13.90
C LEU A 22 7.87 -3.45 -14.13
N ASN A 23 7.12 -4.40 -14.69
CA ASN A 23 5.69 -4.18 -14.95
C ASN A 23 4.89 -4.00 -13.65
N ALA A 24 5.27 -4.66 -12.54
CA ALA A 24 4.63 -4.43 -11.25
C ALA A 24 4.85 -2.99 -10.74
N PHE A 25 6.07 -2.44 -10.85
CA PHE A 25 6.33 -1.04 -10.52
C PHE A 25 5.59 -0.07 -11.44
N LEU A 26 5.59 -0.34 -12.76
CA LEU A 26 4.86 0.48 -13.72
C LEU A 26 3.35 0.46 -13.47
N ALA A 27 2.79 -0.70 -13.10
CA ALA A 27 1.39 -0.81 -12.70
C ALA A 27 1.06 0.11 -11.52
N CYS A 28 1.84 0.03 -10.44
CA CYS A 28 1.65 0.88 -9.25
C CYS A 28 1.80 2.37 -9.59
N GLY A 29 2.84 2.74 -10.34
CA GLY A 29 3.07 4.12 -10.74
C GLY A 29 1.97 4.67 -11.65
N ALA A 30 1.57 3.91 -12.68
CA ALA A 30 0.48 4.28 -13.56
C ALA A 30 -0.85 4.38 -12.80
N ARG A 31 -1.14 3.44 -11.88
CA ARG A 31 -2.34 3.51 -11.04
C ARG A 31 -2.36 4.75 -10.17
N HIS A 32 -1.26 5.07 -9.52
CA HIS A 32 -1.17 6.29 -8.72
C HIS A 32 -1.42 7.54 -9.58
N LEU A 33 -0.84 7.61 -10.77
CA LEU A 33 -1.08 8.72 -11.70
C LEU A 33 -2.56 8.87 -12.06
N THR A 34 -3.28 7.77 -12.31
CA THR A 34 -4.73 7.83 -12.62
C THR A 34 -5.56 8.35 -11.43
N LEU A 35 -5.08 8.14 -10.21
CA LEU A 35 -5.79 8.59 -9.00
C LEU A 35 -5.56 10.09 -8.70
N VAL A 36 -4.40 10.63 -9.04
CA VAL A 36 -4.02 12.01 -8.71
C VAL A 36 -4.12 12.97 -9.90
N ASN A 37 -4.17 12.47 -11.12
CA ASN A 37 -4.22 13.29 -12.34
C ASN A 37 -5.17 12.66 -13.38
N PRO A 38 -6.30 13.32 -13.67
CA PRO A 38 -7.34 12.80 -14.57
C PRO A 38 -6.92 12.69 -16.05
N VAL A 39 -5.78 13.23 -16.43
CA VAL A 39 -5.23 13.08 -17.80
C VAL A 39 -4.83 11.63 -18.08
N TYR A 40 -4.50 10.86 -17.07
CA TYR A 40 -4.06 9.48 -17.22
C TYR A 40 -5.24 8.51 -17.11
N THR A 41 -5.35 7.59 -18.09
CA THR A 41 -6.39 6.56 -18.13
C THR A 41 -5.97 5.30 -17.37
N GLU A 42 -6.95 4.53 -16.90
CA GLU A 42 -6.71 3.29 -16.16
C GLU A 42 -6.14 2.16 -17.06
N GLU A 43 -6.34 2.24 -18.37
CA GLU A 43 -5.94 1.20 -19.31
C GLU A 43 -4.46 0.81 -19.23
N LYS A 44 -3.56 1.82 -19.14
CA LYS A 44 -2.13 1.56 -19.02
C LYS A 44 -1.77 0.91 -17.71
N ALA A 45 -2.40 1.32 -16.62
CA ALA A 45 -2.18 0.73 -15.31
C ALA A 45 -2.62 -0.74 -15.29
N LEU A 46 -3.77 -1.05 -15.88
CA LEU A 46 -4.29 -2.39 -16.02
C LEU A 46 -3.41 -3.25 -16.94
N HIS A 47 -2.95 -2.70 -18.05
CA HIS A 47 -2.04 -3.41 -18.98
C HIS A 47 -0.75 -3.86 -18.28
N TYR A 48 -0.10 -2.99 -17.50
CA TYR A 48 1.10 -3.35 -16.77
C TYR A 48 0.81 -4.37 -15.66
N TYR A 49 -0.31 -4.23 -14.95
CA TYR A 49 -0.75 -5.17 -13.93
C TYR A 49 -0.99 -6.57 -14.52
N ASP A 50 -1.75 -6.68 -15.61
CA ASP A 50 -2.03 -7.95 -16.27
C ASP A 50 -0.74 -8.59 -16.83
N THR A 51 0.17 -7.77 -17.32
CA THR A 51 1.49 -8.24 -17.80
C THR A 51 2.33 -8.79 -16.66
N ALA A 52 2.45 -8.07 -15.56
CA ALA A 52 3.19 -8.53 -14.37
C ALA A 52 2.59 -9.83 -13.80
N THR A 53 1.27 -9.88 -13.67
CA THR A 53 0.55 -11.05 -13.17
C THR A 53 0.76 -12.27 -14.07
N ARG A 54 0.73 -12.10 -15.38
CA ARG A 54 0.97 -13.17 -16.35
C ARG A 54 2.39 -13.72 -16.27
N TYR A 55 3.40 -12.86 -16.12
CA TYR A 55 4.77 -13.30 -15.87
C TYR A 55 4.90 -14.04 -14.53
N LEU A 56 4.31 -13.50 -13.47
CA LEU A 56 4.33 -14.13 -12.15
C LEU A 56 3.68 -15.51 -12.19
N LEU A 57 2.52 -15.66 -12.83
CA LEU A 57 1.85 -16.95 -13.00
C LEU A 57 2.72 -17.97 -13.73
N LYS A 58 3.41 -17.54 -14.80
CA LYS A 58 4.32 -18.40 -15.56
C LYS A 58 5.51 -18.84 -14.70
N GLU A 59 6.13 -17.91 -13.97
CA GLU A 59 7.27 -18.23 -13.12
C GLU A 59 6.87 -19.11 -11.93
N LEU A 60 5.68 -18.96 -11.36
CA LEU A 60 5.21 -19.84 -10.28
C LEU A 60 5.05 -21.30 -10.71
N GLN A 61 4.89 -21.57 -12.01
CA GLN A 61 4.88 -22.93 -12.56
C GLN A 61 6.28 -23.49 -12.81
N ASN A 62 7.32 -22.67 -12.78
CA ASN A 62 8.69 -23.06 -13.02
C ASN A 62 9.32 -23.55 -11.71
N PRO A 63 9.77 -24.84 -11.63
CA PRO A 63 10.45 -25.34 -10.43
C PRO A 63 11.77 -24.65 -10.11
N GLY A 64 12.41 -24.06 -11.13
CA GLY A 64 13.67 -23.34 -11.01
C GLY A 64 13.51 -21.81 -10.87
N ARG A 65 12.31 -21.32 -10.54
CA ARG A 65 12.03 -19.90 -10.41
C ARG A 65 12.89 -19.18 -9.39
N ASP A 66 13.14 -17.90 -9.61
CA ASP A 66 13.64 -17.00 -8.58
C ASP A 66 12.50 -16.60 -7.62
N THR A 67 12.46 -17.28 -6.46
CA THR A 67 11.44 -17.05 -5.44
C THR A 67 11.51 -15.65 -4.86
N VAL A 68 12.70 -15.03 -4.79
CA VAL A 68 12.90 -13.67 -4.28
C VAL A 68 12.21 -12.65 -5.21
N VAL A 69 12.42 -12.78 -6.52
CA VAL A 69 11.78 -11.92 -7.51
C VAL A 69 10.27 -12.13 -7.53
N CYS A 70 9.80 -13.37 -7.45
CA CYS A 70 8.37 -13.69 -7.37
C CYS A 70 7.72 -13.08 -6.12
N ALA A 71 8.34 -13.27 -4.95
CA ALA A 71 7.83 -12.72 -3.68
C ALA A 71 7.79 -11.19 -3.69
N THR A 72 8.86 -10.56 -4.19
CA THR A 72 8.95 -9.10 -4.29
C THR A 72 7.89 -8.55 -5.23
N THR A 73 7.69 -9.19 -6.39
CA THR A 73 6.65 -8.83 -7.35
C THR A 73 5.25 -8.94 -6.75
N ALA A 74 4.96 -10.05 -6.06
CA ALA A 74 3.66 -10.26 -5.42
C ALA A 74 3.36 -9.20 -4.36
N VAL A 75 4.36 -8.79 -3.56
CA VAL A 75 4.23 -7.69 -2.58
C VAL A 75 3.93 -6.36 -3.26
N ILE A 76 4.54 -6.05 -4.39
CA ILE A 76 4.29 -4.81 -5.14
C ILE A 76 2.90 -4.85 -5.78
N LEU A 77 2.48 -5.98 -6.37
CA LEU A 77 1.13 -6.14 -6.93
C LEU A 77 0.05 -6.01 -5.85
N ASN A 78 0.31 -6.44 -4.62
CA ASN A 78 -0.57 -6.19 -3.48
C ASN A 78 -0.80 -4.68 -3.23
N VAL A 79 0.24 -3.84 -3.37
CA VAL A 79 0.09 -2.37 -3.29
C VAL A 79 -0.82 -1.84 -4.41
N TYR A 80 -0.65 -2.32 -5.65
CA TYR A 80 -1.53 -1.95 -6.77
C TYR A 80 -3.00 -2.26 -6.47
N GLU A 81 -3.29 -3.43 -5.92
CA GLU A 81 -4.67 -3.84 -5.63
C GLU A 81 -5.31 -3.03 -4.53
N ILE A 82 -4.54 -2.67 -3.50
CA ILE A 82 -5.01 -1.75 -2.46
C ILE A 82 -5.41 -0.40 -3.07
N MET A 83 -4.66 0.10 -4.05
CA MET A 83 -5.01 1.33 -4.77
C MET A 83 -6.18 1.17 -5.75
N SER A 84 -6.50 -0.06 -6.16
CA SER A 84 -7.52 -0.36 -7.18
C SER A 84 -8.92 -0.64 -6.62
N GLU A 85 -9.10 -0.64 -5.30
CA GLU A 85 -10.39 -0.85 -4.61
C GLU A 85 -11.09 -2.20 -4.88
N ARG A 86 -10.43 -3.15 -5.52
CA ARG A 86 -11.00 -4.48 -5.77
C ARG A 86 -10.82 -5.36 -4.54
N ALA A 87 -11.69 -5.19 -3.54
CA ALA A 87 -11.58 -5.84 -2.23
C ALA A 87 -11.40 -7.36 -2.28
N LEU A 88 -12.10 -8.06 -3.16
CA LEU A 88 -12.01 -9.52 -3.28
C LEU A 88 -10.65 -9.99 -3.84
N GLN A 89 -10.08 -9.23 -4.78
CA GLN A 89 -8.77 -9.56 -5.36
C GLN A 89 -7.62 -9.27 -4.39
N ARG A 90 -7.74 -8.24 -3.52
CA ARG A 90 -6.76 -7.93 -2.48
C ARG A 90 -6.39 -9.12 -1.61
N MET A 91 -7.40 -9.88 -1.23
CA MET A 91 -7.21 -11.00 -0.30
C MET A 91 -6.31 -12.08 -0.88
N ASN A 92 -6.41 -12.30 -2.19
CA ASN A 92 -5.66 -13.33 -2.88
C ASN A 92 -4.17 -12.98 -2.97
N HIS A 93 -3.85 -11.74 -3.28
CA HIS A 93 -2.45 -11.33 -3.41
C HIS A 93 -1.77 -11.12 -2.06
N ILE A 94 -2.49 -10.63 -1.03
CA ILE A 94 -1.95 -10.60 0.34
C ILE A 94 -1.60 -12.02 0.81
N ALA A 95 -2.48 -12.98 0.59
CA ALA A 95 -2.24 -14.37 0.95
C ALA A 95 -1.11 -15.01 0.09
N GLY A 96 -1.11 -14.74 -1.21
CA GLY A 96 -0.07 -15.22 -2.14
C GLY A 96 1.30 -14.64 -1.82
N ALA A 97 1.39 -13.34 -1.59
CA ALA A 97 2.62 -12.67 -1.18
C ALA A 97 3.15 -13.25 0.15
N ARG A 98 2.27 -13.46 1.14
CA ARG A 98 2.63 -14.08 2.41
C ARG A 98 3.17 -15.51 2.24
N ALA A 99 2.57 -16.33 1.37
CA ALA A 99 3.06 -17.67 1.10
C ALA A 99 4.47 -17.65 0.51
N LEU A 100 4.73 -16.78 -0.45
CA LEU A 100 6.06 -16.60 -1.05
C LEU A 100 7.08 -16.04 -0.05
N ILE A 101 6.68 -15.10 0.82
CA ILE A 101 7.52 -14.59 1.91
C ILE A 101 7.93 -15.73 2.86
N LYS A 102 7.00 -16.62 3.21
CA LYS A 102 7.29 -17.81 4.02
C LYS A 102 8.20 -18.80 3.29
N GLU A 103 8.00 -19.00 1.99
CA GLU A 103 8.86 -19.85 1.15
C GLU A 103 10.30 -19.31 1.09
N CYS A 104 10.49 -17.98 1.04
CA CYS A 104 11.80 -17.34 1.14
C CYS A 104 12.42 -17.40 2.54
N GLY A 105 11.68 -17.86 3.57
CA GLY A 105 12.12 -17.84 4.96
C GLY A 105 12.18 -16.43 5.57
N TRP A 106 11.51 -15.44 4.96
CA TRP A 106 11.55 -14.07 5.44
C TRP A 106 10.67 -13.86 6.67
N ASN A 107 11.22 -13.15 7.63
CA ASN A 107 10.58 -12.83 8.90
C ASN A 107 11.15 -11.51 9.47
N ALA A 108 10.81 -11.17 10.71
CA ALA A 108 11.26 -9.92 11.34
C ALA A 108 12.79 -9.80 11.51
N ARG A 109 13.54 -10.92 11.44
CA ARG A 109 15.02 -10.94 11.52
C ARG A 109 15.71 -10.85 10.17
N SER A 110 14.96 -10.92 9.08
CA SER A 110 15.49 -10.81 7.72
C SER A 110 16.12 -9.44 7.47
N GLN A 111 17.05 -9.39 6.53
CA GLN A 111 17.74 -8.18 6.10
C GLN A 111 17.49 -7.91 4.61
N GLY A 112 17.87 -6.75 4.16
CA GLY A 112 17.78 -6.38 2.75
C GLY A 112 16.33 -6.37 2.23
N VAL A 113 16.14 -6.85 1.00
CA VAL A 113 14.84 -6.90 0.33
C VAL A 113 13.83 -7.76 1.09
N GLY A 114 14.29 -8.85 1.71
CA GLY A 114 13.43 -9.73 2.50
C GLY A 114 12.79 -9.00 3.67
N SER A 115 13.56 -8.20 4.40
CA SER A 115 13.02 -7.34 5.46
C SER A 115 12.01 -6.33 4.94
N ALA A 116 12.34 -5.66 3.82
CA ALA A 116 11.46 -4.66 3.23
C ALA A 116 10.11 -5.26 2.79
N CYS A 117 10.14 -6.41 2.11
CA CYS A 117 8.93 -7.13 1.68
C CYS A 117 8.12 -7.66 2.84
N PHE A 118 8.75 -8.26 3.85
CA PHE A 118 8.08 -8.75 5.05
C PHE A 118 7.30 -7.63 5.75
N TRP A 119 7.97 -6.53 6.09
CA TRP A 119 7.33 -5.44 6.83
C TRP A 119 6.30 -4.65 6.01
N LEU A 120 6.46 -4.57 4.68
CA LEU A 120 5.43 -3.98 3.83
C LEU A 120 4.18 -4.86 3.81
N ASN A 121 4.32 -6.17 3.60
CA ASN A 121 3.19 -7.09 3.56
C ASN A 121 2.45 -7.13 4.91
N VAL A 122 3.18 -7.25 6.02
CA VAL A 122 2.61 -7.23 7.38
C VAL A 122 1.91 -5.90 7.65
N GLY A 123 2.52 -4.76 7.30
CA GLY A 123 1.93 -3.44 7.48
C GLY A 123 0.61 -3.28 6.72
N LEU A 124 0.55 -3.72 5.47
CA LEU A 124 -0.66 -3.69 4.65
C LEU A 124 -1.77 -4.59 5.23
N GLU A 125 -1.40 -5.77 5.73
CA GLU A 125 -2.34 -6.67 6.39
C GLU A 125 -2.91 -6.06 7.67
N VAL A 126 -2.07 -5.48 8.54
CA VAL A 126 -2.51 -4.82 9.78
C VAL A 126 -3.45 -3.64 9.49
N LEU A 127 -3.15 -2.82 8.49
CA LEU A 127 -4.04 -1.73 8.06
C LEU A 127 -5.40 -2.25 7.57
N SER A 128 -5.43 -3.39 6.89
CA SER A 128 -6.67 -4.05 6.48
C SER A 128 -7.43 -4.60 7.68
N CYS A 129 -6.73 -5.21 8.65
CA CYS A 129 -7.34 -5.73 9.88
C CYS A 129 -7.93 -4.61 10.76
N LEU A 130 -7.28 -3.45 10.82
CA LEU A 130 -7.83 -2.25 11.47
C LEU A 130 -9.14 -1.81 10.81
N HIS A 131 -9.19 -1.82 9.48
CA HIS A 131 -10.37 -1.38 8.74
C HIS A 131 -11.56 -2.34 8.87
N PHE A 132 -11.30 -3.62 8.63
CA PHE A 132 -12.38 -4.62 8.53
C PHE A 132 -12.70 -5.31 9.85
N ASN A 133 -12.00 -4.98 10.92
CA ASN A 133 -12.09 -5.68 12.20
C ASN A 133 -11.79 -7.19 12.07
N TRP A 134 -10.65 -7.51 11.43
CA TRP A 134 -10.20 -8.88 11.23
C TRP A 134 -9.03 -9.25 12.11
N GLN A 135 -8.86 -10.54 12.33
CA GLN A 135 -7.60 -11.07 12.83
C GLN A 135 -6.54 -11.05 11.73
N VAL A 136 -5.29 -10.85 12.12
CA VAL A 136 -4.18 -11.06 11.17
C VAL A 136 -4.08 -12.55 10.84
N ALA A 137 -3.87 -12.87 9.58
CA ALA A 137 -3.81 -14.24 9.12
C ALA A 137 -2.44 -14.90 9.37
N TRP A 138 -1.42 -14.12 9.72
CA TRP A 138 -0.12 -14.62 10.16
C TRP A 138 0.07 -14.26 11.62
N ASP A 139 0.06 -15.27 12.51
CA ASP A 139 0.21 -15.01 13.94
C ASP A 139 1.44 -14.15 14.20
N PRO A 140 1.28 -13.02 14.93
CA PRO A 140 2.40 -12.16 15.26
C PRO A 140 3.53 -12.88 16.01
N ASP A 141 3.21 -13.89 16.79
CA ASP A 141 4.20 -14.66 17.54
C ASP A 141 5.16 -15.45 16.62
N ASP A 142 4.71 -15.79 15.42
CA ASP A 142 5.52 -16.45 14.38
C ASP A 142 6.41 -15.47 13.58
N TRP A 143 6.34 -14.17 13.84
CA TRP A 143 7.16 -13.19 13.12
C TRP A 143 8.63 -13.22 13.50
N CYS A 144 8.99 -13.94 14.56
CA CYS A 144 10.36 -14.01 15.10
C CYS A 144 10.90 -12.65 15.56
N LEU A 145 10.01 -11.74 15.99
CA LEU A 145 10.38 -10.43 16.50
C LEU A 145 10.84 -10.52 17.97
N ASP A 146 11.95 -9.87 18.30
CA ASP A 146 12.40 -9.72 19.69
C ASP A 146 11.55 -8.65 20.40
N MET A 147 10.70 -9.09 21.34
CA MET A 147 9.82 -8.24 22.13
C MET A 147 10.41 -7.91 23.53
N ASP A 148 11.66 -8.23 23.78
CA ASP A 148 12.34 -7.85 25.03
C ASP A 148 12.68 -6.35 25.02
N PHE A 149 11.89 -5.57 25.75
CA PHE A 149 12.10 -4.12 25.88
C PHE A 149 13.26 -3.75 26.82
N SER A 150 13.76 -4.69 27.63
CA SER A 150 14.84 -4.45 28.59
C SER A 150 16.22 -4.43 27.94
N LYS A 151 16.36 -5.02 26.78
CA LYS A 151 17.59 -4.97 26.02
C LYS A 151 17.77 -3.57 25.44
N GLU A 152 18.56 -2.73 26.11
CA GLU A 152 19.06 -1.50 25.54
C GLU A 152 19.91 -1.81 24.31
N CYS A 153 19.29 -1.76 23.15
CA CYS A 153 20.03 -1.72 21.90
C CYS A 153 20.62 -0.31 21.77
N TRP A 154 21.86 -0.11 22.15
CA TRP A 154 22.64 1.12 21.94
C TRP A 154 22.60 1.61 20.47
N ASN A 155 22.31 0.69 19.57
CA ASN A 155 21.97 0.92 18.16
C ASN A 155 20.48 0.68 17.88
N SER A 156 19.61 0.73 18.89
CA SER A 156 18.19 0.46 18.65
C SER A 156 17.62 1.54 17.76
N ARG A 157 17.59 1.15 16.53
CA ARG A 157 16.98 1.92 15.46
C ARG A 157 15.52 2.07 15.83
N GLU A 158 15.02 3.24 15.75
CA GLU A 158 13.59 3.53 15.94
C GLU A 158 12.70 2.60 15.11
N GLU A 159 13.24 1.99 14.07
CA GLU A 159 12.58 0.96 13.25
C GLU A 159 12.19 -0.26 14.06
N VAL A 160 13.07 -0.77 14.94
CA VAL A 160 12.76 -1.94 15.79
C VAL A 160 11.59 -1.62 16.73
N TRP A 161 11.60 -0.44 17.34
CA TRP A 161 10.50 0.02 18.17
C TRP A 161 9.20 0.21 17.39
N THR A 162 9.28 0.66 16.14
CA THR A 162 8.12 0.75 15.25
C THR A 162 7.59 -0.64 14.88
N HIS A 163 8.47 -1.59 14.62
CA HIS A 163 8.09 -2.98 14.34
C HIS A 163 7.44 -3.65 15.55
N ARG A 164 7.96 -3.42 16.77
CA ARG A 164 7.34 -3.87 18.02
C ARG A 164 5.95 -3.27 18.20
N MET A 165 5.76 -1.99 17.89
CA MET A 165 4.43 -1.39 17.95
C MET A 165 3.48 -1.98 16.89
N LEU A 166 3.95 -2.30 15.69
CA LEU A 166 3.14 -2.97 14.68
C LEU A 166 2.68 -4.37 15.13
N TYR A 167 3.57 -5.12 15.80
CA TYR A 167 3.21 -6.38 16.45
C TYR A 167 2.11 -6.18 17.50
N LEU A 168 2.23 -5.18 18.37
CA LEU A 168 1.23 -4.89 19.40
C LEU A 168 -0.12 -4.52 18.79
N VAL A 169 -0.13 -3.71 17.71
CA VAL A 169 -1.38 -3.39 16.99
C VAL A 169 -2.00 -4.63 16.38
N ALA A 170 -1.20 -5.57 15.85
CA ALA A 170 -1.70 -6.84 15.33
C ALA A 170 -2.37 -7.68 16.45
N LYS A 171 -1.76 -7.73 17.66
CA LYS A 171 -2.38 -8.38 18.84
C LYS A 171 -3.69 -7.69 19.24
N VAL A 172 -3.74 -6.36 19.22
CA VAL A 172 -4.97 -5.60 19.49
C VAL A 172 -6.05 -5.89 18.43
N CYS A 173 -5.68 -5.97 17.15
CA CYS A 173 -6.62 -6.36 16.08
C CYS A 173 -7.20 -7.76 16.33
N ASN A 174 -6.34 -8.73 16.69
CA ASN A 174 -6.77 -10.09 16.99
C ASN A 174 -7.75 -10.11 18.18
N PHE A 175 -7.40 -9.43 19.26
CA PHE A 175 -8.25 -9.33 20.46
C PHE A 175 -9.61 -8.68 20.13
N ARG A 176 -9.62 -7.57 19.38
CA ARG A 176 -10.84 -6.86 18.97
C ARG A 176 -11.72 -7.74 18.07
N ALA A 177 -11.12 -8.46 17.12
CA ALA A 177 -11.85 -9.30 16.18
C ALA A 177 -12.50 -10.54 16.83
N THR A 178 -12.01 -10.95 18.00
CA THR A 178 -12.52 -12.12 18.76
C THR A 178 -13.58 -11.76 19.80
N ILE A 179 -14.12 -10.54 19.78
CA ILE A 179 -15.24 -10.17 20.68
C ILE A 179 -16.43 -11.08 20.39
N PRO A 180 -16.96 -11.80 21.41
CA PRO A 180 -18.10 -12.66 21.23
C PRO A 180 -19.33 -11.87 20.74
N ARG A 181 -19.95 -12.33 19.66
CA ARG A 181 -21.17 -11.70 19.11
C ARG A 181 -22.44 -12.18 19.82
N GLN A 182 -22.37 -13.32 20.49
CA GLN A 182 -23.50 -13.93 21.19
C GLN A 182 -23.21 -13.93 22.68
N HIS A 183 -24.23 -13.62 23.43
CA HIS A 183 -24.20 -13.72 24.89
C HIS A 183 -24.19 -15.20 25.27
N GLU A 184 -23.34 -15.58 26.22
CA GLU A 184 -23.34 -16.91 26.80
C GLU A 184 -24.58 -17.06 27.72
N PRO A 185 -25.42 -18.10 27.50
CA PRO A 185 -26.63 -18.24 28.29
C PRO A 185 -26.36 -18.59 29.76
N ASP A 186 -25.25 -19.27 30.06
CA ASP A 186 -24.86 -19.65 31.40
C ASP A 186 -24.07 -18.51 32.08
N PRO A 187 -24.58 -17.97 33.22
CA PRO A 187 -23.93 -16.86 33.92
C PRO A 187 -22.52 -17.20 34.41
N ASP A 188 -22.27 -18.42 34.88
CA ASP A 188 -20.95 -18.82 35.39
C ASP A 188 -19.94 -18.93 34.26
N HIS A 189 -20.31 -19.48 33.13
CA HIS A 189 -19.50 -19.52 31.94
C HIS A 189 -19.29 -18.11 31.37
N GLN A 190 -20.28 -17.24 31.41
CA GLN A 190 -20.16 -15.86 31.00
C GLN A 190 -19.13 -15.10 31.87
N GLN A 191 -19.17 -15.28 33.17
CA GLN A 191 -18.22 -14.67 34.10
C GLN A 191 -16.79 -15.17 33.84
N LEU A 192 -16.60 -16.48 33.67
CA LEU A 192 -15.29 -17.05 33.34
C LEU A 192 -14.72 -16.49 32.04
N ARG A 193 -15.51 -16.47 30.98
CA ARG A 193 -15.11 -15.89 29.66
C ARG A 193 -14.75 -14.41 29.78
N THR A 194 -15.49 -13.65 30.56
CA THR A 194 -15.19 -12.22 30.78
C THR A 194 -13.88 -12.05 31.52
N GLN A 195 -13.61 -12.91 32.52
CA GLN A 195 -12.34 -12.91 33.26
C GLN A 195 -11.16 -13.27 32.34
N GLU A 196 -11.26 -14.35 31.56
CA GLU A 196 -10.22 -14.75 30.60
C GLU A 196 -9.92 -13.62 29.58
N ARG A 197 -10.98 -12.97 29.10
CA ARG A 197 -10.81 -11.82 28.21
C ARG A 197 -10.14 -10.63 28.88
N TYR A 198 -10.44 -10.40 30.17
CA TYR A 198 -9.79 -9.33 30.91
C TYR A 198 -8.31 -9.61 31.13
N GLU A 199 -7.94 -10.83 31.41
CA GLU A 199 -6.53 -11.22 31.57
C GLU A 199 -5.76 -11.03 30.25
N GLU A 200 -6.35 -11.40 29.13
CA GLU A 200 -5.76 -11.14 27.81
C GLU A 200 -5.68 -9.65 27.50
N TRP A 201 -6.75 -8.89 27.77
CA TRP A 201 -6.79 -7.45 27.60
C TRP A 201 -5.69 -6.78 28.46
N ALA A 202 -5.60 -7.14 29.73
CA ALA A 202 -4.64 -6.58 30.68
C ALA A 202 -3.18 -6.90 30.26
N ARG A 203 -2.96 -8.10 29.74
CA ARG A 203 -1.66 -8.50 29.17
C ARG A 203 -1.26 -7.65 27.98
N ILE A 204 -2.16 -7.49 27.00
CA ILE A 204 -1.89 -6.65 25.81
C ILE A 204 -1.71 -5.19 26.22
N LYS A 205 -2.57 -4.66 27.09
CA LYS A 205 -2.47 -3.29 27.63
C LYS A 205 -1.13 -3.07 28.32
N GLY A 206 -0.71 -4.02 29.16
CA GLY A 206 0.57 -3.99 29.83
C GLY A 206 1.76 -3.94 28.86
N TRP A 207 1.72 -4.68 27.77
CA TRP A 207 2.75 -4.62 26.73
C TRP A 207 2.77 -3.27 25.99
N VAL A 208 1.60 -2.70 25.68
CA VAL A 208 1.49 -1.39 25.04
C VAL A 208 2.03 -0.28 25.96
N ASP A 209 1.74 -0.36 27.25
CA ASP A 209 2.24 0.58 28.25
C ASP A 209 3.76 0.43 28.47
N ALA A 210 4.25 -0.80 28.56
CA ALA A 210 5.69 -1.09 28.65
C ALA A 210 6.47 -0.57 27.43
N TRP A 211 5.89 -0.71 26.23
CA TRP A 211 6.45 -0.13 25.02
C TRP A 211 6.58 1.39 25.15
N ASN A 212 5.54 2.08 25.62
CA ASN A 212 5.55 3.54 25.77
C ASN A 212 6.57 4.02 26.81
N GLN A 213 6.77 3.24 27.88
CA GLN A 213 7.77 3.55 28.91
C GLN A 213 9.20 3.29 28.42
N GLY A 214 9.38 2.24 27.59
CA GLY A 214 10.69 1.81 27.11
C GLY A 214 11.19 2.54 25.86
N VAL A 215 10.35 3.23 25.10
CA VAL A 215 10.80 3.89 23.85
C VAL A 215 11.87 4.94 24.10
N PRO A 216 12.91 5.01 23.24
CA PRO A 216 13.97 5.99 23.38
C PRO A 216 13.42 7.43 23.30
N ARG A 217 14.13 8.36 23.93
CA ARG A 217 13.75 9.79 23.96
C ARG A 217 13.53 10.37 22.55
N THR A 218 14.24 9.88 21.55
CA THR A 218 14.08 10.29 20.14
C THR A 218 12.72 9.93 19.55
N MET A 219 11.99 9.03 20.19
CA MET A 219 10.63 8.63 19.82
C MET A 219 9.55 9.26 20.69
N GLN A 220 9.91 10.09 21.66
CA GLN A 220 8.98 10.91 22.41
C GLN A 220 8.68 12.20 21.64
N PRO A 221 7.48 12.77 21.76
CA PRO A 221 7.21 14.09 21.21
C PRO A 221 8.18 15.14 21.76
N LEU A 222 8.73 15.97 20.88
CA LEU A 222 9.55 17.12 21.28
C LEU A 222 8.71 18.20 21.96
N ALA A 223 7.49 18.37 21.52
CA ALA A 223 6.50 19.26 22.09
C ALA A 223 5.09 18.72 21.85
N PHE A 224 4.21 19.05 22.77
CA PHE A 224 2.78 18.84 22.67
C PHE A 224 2.11 20.18 22.97
N ILE A 225 1.52 20.80 21.94
CA ILE A 225 0.99 22.16 22.00
C ILE A 225 -0.51 22.08 21.82
N TRP A 226 -1.25 22.49 22.82
CA TRP A 226 -2.69 22.50 22.78
C TRP A 226 -3.23 23.59 21.83
N PRO A 227 -4.46 23.45 21.27
CA PRO A 227 -5.01 24.43 20.33
C PRO A 227 -5.04 25.87 20.84
N HIS A 228 -5.21 26.08 22.15
CA HIS A 228 -5.20 27.40 22.77
C HIS A 228 -3.79 28.00 22.97
N GLN A 229 -2.74 27.20 22.76
CA GLN A 229 -1.34 27.61 22.91
C GLN A 229 -0.65 27.87 21.56
N THR A 230 -1.31 27.57 20.45
CA THR A 230 -0.75 27.72 19.12
C THR A 230 -1.48 28.80 18.33
N SER A 231 -0.79 29.40 17.36
CA SER A 231 -1.39 30.29 16.37
C SER A 231 -2.08 29.54 15.23
N SER A 232 -1.97 28.23 15.18
CA SER A 232 -2.69 27.41 14.20
C SER A 232 -4.18 27.51 14.48
N LYS A 233 -4.99 27.45 13.42
CA LYS A 233 -6.46 27.46 13.55
C LYS A 233 -7.02 26.06 13.82
N SER A 234 -6.15 25.05 13.99
CA SER A 234 -6.55 23.68 14.21
C SER A 234 -7.26 23.51 15.55
N ALA A 235 -8.30 22.68 15.57
CA ALA A 235 -8.98 22.26 16.79
C ALA A 235 -8.25 21.10 17.50
N PHE A 236 -7.16 20.60 16.92
CA PHE A 236 -6.35 19.49 17.43
C PHE A 236 -5.00 19.95 17.94
N PRO A 237 -4.40 19.21 18.89
CA PRO A 237 -3.05 19.54 19.39
C PRO A 237 -1.98 19.34 18.30
N GLU A 238 -0.95 20.17 18.34
CA GLU A 238 0.26 19.95 17.55
C GLU A 238 1.20 19.02 18.29
N VAL A 239 1.45 17.85 17.72
CA VAL A 239 2.37 16.86 18.27
C VAL A 239 3.65 16.86 17.45
N TRP A 240 4.73 17.39 18.00
CA TRP A 240 5.99 17.54 17.27
C TRP A 240 6.81 16.26 17.31
N LEU A 241 6.81 15.56 16.19
CA LEU A 241 7.56 14.34 15.95
C LEU A 241 8.44 14.51 14.70
N VAL A 242 9.71 14.10 14.76
CA VAL A 242 10.69 14.44 13.72
C VAL A 242 10.76 13.39 12.63
N LYS A 243 10.85 12.11 13.01
CA LYS A 243 11.09 11.03 12.06
C LYS A 243 9.80 10.33 11.65
N ARG A 244 9.72 9.92 10.38
CA ARG A 244 8.58 9.15 9.85
C ARG A 244 8.27 7.91 10.67
N THR A 245 9.29 7.14 11.04
CA THR A 245 9.17 5.95 11.88
C THR A 245 8.55 6.29 13.24
N THR A 246 8.98 7.38 13.85
CA THR A 246 8.45 7.85 15.13
C THR A 246 6.98 8.27 15.00
N ILE A 247 6.64 9.02 13.95
CA ILE A 247 5.24 9.44 13.70
C ILE A 247 4.33 8.22 13.58
N VAL A 248 4.71 7.23 12.76
CA VAL A 248 3.93 6.00 12.57
C VAL A 248 3.83 5.19 13.86
N ALA A 249 4.93 5.03 14.61
CA ALA A 249 4.92 4.29 15.87
C ALA A 249 4.02 4.95 16.93
N ARG A 250 4.09 6.28 17.08
CA ARG A 250 3.22 7.03 18.00
C ARG A 250 1.76 7.01 17.58
N LEU A 251 1.49 7.15 16.28
CA LEU A 251 0.14 7.00 15.74
C LEU A 251 -0.45 5.63 16.12
N PHE A 252 0.30 4.55 15.89
CA PHE A 252 -0.15 3.20 16.21
C PHE A 252 -0.26 2.93 17.71
N TYR A 253 0.61 3.53 18.54
CA TYR A 253 0.47 3.48 20.00
C TYR A 253 -0.89 4.05 20.44
N HIS A 254 -1.23 5.26 19.99
CA HIS A 254 -2.50 5.88 20.36
C HIS A 254 -3.68 5.13 19.74
N THR A 255 -3.52 4.52 18.56
CA THR A 255 -4.56 3.67 17.96
C THR A 255 -4.78 2.41 18.81
N ALA A 256 -3.72 1.74 19.26
CA ALA A 256 -3.83 0.57 20.11
C ALA A 256 -4.54 0.89 21.43
N GLN A 257 -4.18 1.98 22.08
CA GLN A 257 -4.81 2.44 23.33
C GLN A 257 -6.29 2.79 23.11
N LEU A 258 -6.61 3.53 22.04
CA LEU A 258 -7.98 3.86 21.68
C LEU A 258 -8.83 2.60 21.50
N LEU A 259 -8.32 1.63 20.74
CA LEU A 259 -9.04 0.38 20.49
C LEU A 259 -9.19 -0.46 21.74
N LEU A 260 -8.18 -0.53 22.61
CA LEU A 260 -8.26 -1.23 23.89
C LEU A 260 -9.31 -0.61 24.82
N ALA A 261 -9.41 0.73 24.87
CA ALA A 261 -10.47 1.41 25.62
C ALA A 261 -11.86 1.14 25.05
N GLN A 262 -11.99 0.91 23.75
CA GLN A 262 -13.29 0.57 23.11
C GLN A 262 -13.77 -0.85 23.38
N VAL A 263 -12.86 -1.74 23.79
CA VAL A 263 -13.17 -3.19 23.93
C VAL A 263 -12.84 -3.72 25.33
N HIS A 264 -12.87 -2.84 26.33
CA HIS A 264 -12.61 -3.22 27.72
C HIS A 264 -13.65 -4.26 28.18
N PRO A 265 -13.25 -5.40 28.77
CA PRO A 265 -14.20 -6.48 29.09
C PRO A 265 -15.22 -6.17 30.18
N TYR A 266 -14.88 -5.27 31.12
CA TYR A 266 -15.75 -4.93 32.26
C TYR A 266 -16.41 -3.55 32.15
N TYR A 267 -15.79 -2.62 31.42
CA TYR A 267 -16.35 -1.27 31.26
C TYR A 267 -16.99 -1.12 29.89
N ASP A 268 -18.17 -0.51 29.88
CA ASP A 268 -18.78 -0.14 28.62
C ASP A 268 -17.93 0.92 27.90
N ARG A 269 -17.96 0.88 26.58
CA ARG A 269 -17.29 1.85 25.71
C ARG A 269 -17.64 3.31 26.07
N ASP A 270 -18.90 3.53 26.46
CA ASP A 270 -19.46 4.86 26.76
C ASP A 270 -19.37 5.23 28.25
N SER A 271 -18.73 4.39 29.09
CA SER A 271 -18.45 4.73 30.48
C SER A 271 -17.54 5.96 30.55
N PRO A 272 -17.68 6.83 31.57
CA PRO A 272 -16.89 8.06 31.70
C PRO A 272 -15.39 7.82 31.63
N GLU A 273 -14.91 6.75 32.25
CA GLU A 273 -13.48 6.39 32.27
C GLU A 273 -12.97 6.00 30.88
N MET A 274 -13.71 5.13 30.18
CA MET A 274 -13.32 4.66 28.85
C MET A 274 -13.52 5.76 27.82
N PHE A 275 -14.52 6.62 27.96
CA PHE A 275 -14.73 7.74 27.07
C PHE A 275 -13.59 8.76 27.18
N GLU A 276 -13.09 9.06 28.39
CA GLU A 276 -11.98 10.00 28.56
C GLU A 276 -10.67 9.43 27.97
N GLU A 277 -10.38 8.14 28.16
CA GLU A 277 -9.26 7.47 27.52
C GLU A 277 -9.36 7.54 25.99
N GLN A 278 -10.53 7.21 25.45
CA GLN A 278 -10.78 7.29 24.00
C GLN A 278 -10.59 8.73 23.49
N ARG A 279 -11.14 9.71 24.20
CA ARG A 279 -11.03 11.13 23.86
C ARG A 279 -9.58 11.59 23.81
N HIS A 280 -8.79 11.25 24.84
CA HIS A 280 -7.36 11.60 24.90
C HIS A 280 -6.60 11.06 23.69
N HIS A 281 -6.75 9.77 23.40
CA HIS A 281 -6.04 9.14 22.30
C HIS A 281 -6.57 9.59 20.94
N SER A 282 -7.87 9.80 20.79
CA SER A 282 -8.49 10.36 19.59
C SER A 282 -7.94 11.75 19.25
N GLN A 283 -7.88 12.67 20.22
CA GLN A 283 -7.32 14.02 20.04
C GLN A 283 -5.86 13.96 19.55
N THR A 284 -5.07 13.06 20.10
CA THR A 284 -3.66 12.92 19.71
C THR A 284 -3.51 12.33 18.31
N ILE A 285 -4.30 11.32 17.93
CA ILE A 285 -4.32 10.76 16.58
C ILE A 285 -4.69 11.84 15.56
N CYS A 286 -5.77 12.59 15.83
CA CYS A 286 -6.22 13.68 14.97
C CYS A 286 -5.14 14.77 14.85
N GLY A 287 -4.49 15.12 15.95
CA GLY A 287 -3.39 16.09 15.96
C GLY A 287 -2.20 15.64 15.13
N ILE A 288 -1.77 14.37 15.26
CA ILE A 288 -0.72 13.81 14.41
C ILE A 288 -1.11 13.88 12.93
N ALA A 289 -2.34 13.44 12.58
CA ALA A 289 -2.79 13.39 11.19
C ALA A 289 -2.97 14.78 10.56
N ALA A 290 -3.49 15.76 11.31
CA ALA A 290 -3.70 17.13 10.84
C ALA A 290 -2.37 17.84 10.48
N HIS A 291 -1.31 17.58 11.26
CA HIS A 291 -0.04 18.28 11.13
C HIS A 291 1.04 17.51 10.38
N VAL A 292 0.80 16.25 9.97
CA VAL A 292 1.76 15.48 9.17
C VAL A 292 1.92 16.08 7.77
N LYS A 293 3.19 16.24 7.35
CA LYS A 293 3.54 16.80 6.02
C LYS A 293 3.95 15.74 5.01
N ASP A 294 4.33 14.57 5.49
CA ASP A 294 4.80 13.47 4.64
C ASP A 294 3.61 12.67 4.10
N ARG A 295 3.47 12.60 2.77
CA ARG A 295 2.35 11.92 2.09
C ARG A 295 2.27 10.43 2.43
N GLY A 296 3.44 9.76 2.54
CA GLY A 296 3.49 8.33 2.87
C GLY A 296 2.99 8.07 4.29
N VAL A 297 3.36 8.94 5.24
CA VAL A 297 2.85 8.86 6.62
C VAL A 297 1.36 9.23 6.66
N ALA A 298 0.94 10.26 5.94
CA ALA A 298 -0.47 10.66 5.85
C ALA A 298 -1.37 9.52 5.37
N SER A 299 -0.92 8.73 4.37
CA SER A 299 -1.68 7.56 3.90
C SER A 299 -1.82 6.46 4.96
N VAL A 300 -0.81 6.27 5.83
CA VAL A 300 -0.89 5.32 6.95
C VAL A 300 -1.86 5.81 8.05
N CYS A 301 -2.03 7.13 8.20
CA CYS A 301 -2.94 7.71 9.20
C CYS A 301 -4.42 7.39 8.96
N ILE A 302 -4.84 7.09 7.74
CA ILE A 302 -6.26 7.01 7.33
C ILE A 302 -7.09 6.13 8.28
N ARG A 303 -6.63 4.93 8.62
CA ARG A 303 -7.39 3.99 9.45
C ARG A 303 -7.45 4.41 10.91
N SER A 304 -6.32 4.84 11.44
CA SER A 304 -6.24 5.39 12.80
C SER A 304 -7.11 6.63 12.96
N LEU A 305 -7.08 7.52 11.95
CA LEU A 305 -7.88 8.73 11.92
C LEU A 305 -9.39 8.42 11.85
N ALA A 306 -9.79 7.39 11.09
CA ALA A 306 -11.19 6.96 11.04
C ALA A 306 -11.70 6.49 12.40
N HIS A 307 -10.93 5.65 13.11
CA HIS A 307 -11.30 5.23 14.47
C HIS A 307 -11.33 6.39 15.48
N ALA A 308 -10.36 7.30 15.37
CA ALA A 308 -10.34 8.49 16.23
C ALA A 308 -11.52 9.42 15.96
N ALA A 309 -11.89 9.62 14.71
CA ALA A 309 -12.99 10.48 14.30
C ALA A 309 -14.35 10.01 14.85
N GLU A 310 -14.54 8.70 15.03
CA GLU A 310 -15.77 8.15 15.60
C GLU A 310 -16.09 8.66 17.01
N VAL A 311 -15.07 9.05 17.77
CA VAL A 311 -15.19 9.49 19.17
C VAL A 311 -15.45 11.01 19.29
N LEU A 312 -15.28 11.76 18.20
CA LEU A 312 -15.39 13.22 18.21
C LEU A 312 -16.85 13.66 18.38
N THR A 313 -17.09 14.51 19.35
CA THR A 313 -18.42 15.10 19.64
C THR A 313 -18.52 16.58 19.23
N ASP A 314 -17.39 17.28 19.14
CA ASP A 314 -17.34 18.69 18.75
C ASP A 314 -17.44 18.85 17.23
N ARG A 315 -18.37 19.68 16.77
CA ARG A 315 -18.64 19.92 15.35
C ARG A 315 -17.42 20.48 14.61
N ARG A 316 -16.69 21.39 15.20
CA ARG A 316 -15.49 21.99 14.61
C ARG A 316 -14.40 20.94 14.39
N GLN A 317 -14.21 20.03 15.35
CA GLN A 317 -13.26 18.90 15.22
C GLN A 317 -13.70 17.91 14.15
N GLN A 318 -15.00 17.62 14.07
CA GLN A 318 -15.58 16.75 13.05
C GLN A 318 -15.36 17.33 11.63
N GLU A 319 -15.59 18.63 11.44
CA GLU A 319 -15.36 19.33 10.16
C GLU A 319 -13.88 19.33 9.78
N GLU A 320 -12.99 19.60 10.74
CA GLU A 320 -11.55 19.58 10.48
C GLU A 320 -11.03 18.19 10.10
N VAL A 321 -11.50 17.13 10.76
CA VAL A 321 -11.14 15.75 10.39
C VAL A 321 -11.55 15.43 8.96
N LEU A 322 -12.75 15.84 8.53
CA LEU A 322 -13.17 15.66 7.14
C LEU A 322 -12.25 16.42 6.16
N ALA A 323 -11.84 17.64 6.53
CA ALA A 323 -10.87 18.41 5.73
C ALA A 323 -9.49 17.73 5.67
N VAL A 324 -9.04 17.08 6.76
CA VAL A 324 -7.81 16.29 6.78
C VAL A 324 -7.92 15.08 5.84
N PHE A 325 -9.02 14.35 5.86
CA PHE A 325 -9.28 13.26 4.92
C PHE A 325 -9.27 13.75 3.47
N GLU A 326 -9.94 14.88 3.17
CA GLU A 326 -9.95 15.46 1.83
C GLU A 326 -8.54 15.82 1.35
N LYS A 327 -7.74 16.42 2.22
CA LYS A 327 -6.33 16.70 1.94
C LYS A 327 -5.55 15.43 1.61
N ILE A 328 -5.71 14.37 2.41
CA ILE A 328 -5.04 13.09 2.17
C ILE A 328 -5.48 12.51 0.82
N ASN A 329 -6.77 12.48 0.53
CA ASN A 329 -7.32 12.03 -0.75
C ASN A 329 -6.66 12.79 -1.93
N LYS A 330 -6.69 14.12 -1.88
CA LYS A 330 -6.15 14.98 -2.94
C LYS A 330 -4.65 14.81 -3.15
N GLU A 331 -3.88 14.68 -2.07
CA GLU A 331 -2.43 14.59 -2.12
C GLU A 331 -1.90 13.19 -2.46
N THR A 332 -2.65 12.14 -2.13
CA THR A 332 -2.18 10.74 -2.24
C THR A 332 -2.99 9.91 -3.22
N GLY A 333 -4.18 10.35 -3.63
CA GLY A 333 -5.11 9.58 -4.45
C GLY A 333 -5.84 8.45 -3.72
N TRP A 334 -5.64 8.30 -2.40
CA TRP A 334 -6.39 7.30 -1.63
C TRP A 334 -7.85 7.68 -1.54
N ARG A 335 -8.74 6.83 -2.03
CA ARG A 335 -10.18 7.03 -1.95
C ARG A 335 -10.68 6.76 -0.55
N ILE A 336 -11.35 7.74 0.04
CA ILE A 336 -11.82 7.72 1.43
C ILE A 336 -13.33 8.01 1.51
N GLY A 337 -14.03 8.00 0.37
CA GLY A 337 -15.43 8.43 0.29
C GLY A 337 -16.38 7.66 1.22
N PHE A 338 -16.13 6.38 1.45
CA PHE A 338 -16.92 5.55 2.36
C PHE A 338 -16.80 6.02 3.82
N VAL A 339 -15.63 6.52 4.25
CA VAL A 339 -15.41 7.02 5.61
C VAL A 339 -16.28 8.22 5.90
N TYR A 340 -16.49 9.11 4.92
CA TYR A 340 -17.35 10.30 5.10
C TYR A 340 -18.79 9.91 5.45
N LYS A 341 -19.33 8.94 4.75
CA LYS A 341 -20.71 8.49 4.98
C LYS A 341 -20.84 7.86 6.37
N GLU A 342 -19.95 6.93 6.71
CA GLU A 342 -19.95 6.25 8.00
C GLU A 342 -19.82 7.23 9.17
N LEU A 343 -18.90 8.20 9.08
CA LEU A 343 -18.68 9.19 10.13
C LEU A 343 -19.88 10.13 10.28
N LYS A 344 -20.45 10.62 9.18
CA LYS A 344 -21.63 11.49 9.23
C LYS A 344 -22.84 10.77 9.82
N GLU A 345 -23.03 9.49 9.49
CA GLU A 345 -24.08 8.67 10.09
C GLU A 345 -23.87 8.51 11.60
N LYS A 346 -22.66 8.20 12.04
CA LYS A 346 -22.33 8.08 13.47
C LYS A 346 -22.49 9.38 14.25
N TRP A 347 -22.20 10.53 13.63
CA TRP A 347 -22.35 11.84 14.25
C TRP A 347 -23.79 12.38 14.18
N GLY A 348 -24.72 11.66 13.56
CA GLY A 348 -26.09 12.11 13.39
C GLY A 348 -26.28 13.24 12.40
N TRP A 349 -25.35 13.40 11.43
CA TRP A 349 -25.42 14.45 10.39
C TRP A 349 -26.37 14.11 9.24
N ASN A 350 -27.29 13.19 9.42
CA ASN A 350 -28.18 12.68 8.38
C ASN A 350 -29.36 13.63 8.09
N ASP A 351 -29.13 14.95 8.09
CA ASP A 351 -30.11 15.89 7.59
C ASP A 351 -30.19 15.83 6.06
N PRO A 352 -31.40 15.62 5.48
CA PRO A 352 -31.58 15.53 4.03
C PRO A 352 -31.13 16.81 3.30
N ILE A 353 -31.08 17.97 3.98
CA ILE A 353 -30.63 19.26 3.44
C ILE A 353 -29.10 19.18 3.11
N ASN A 354 -28.30 18.57 3.98
CA ASN A 354 -26.85 18.47 3.77
C ASN A 354 -26.47 17.46 2.68
N ALA A 355 -27.27 16.42 2.47
CA ALA A 355 -27.05 15.45 1.39
C ALA A 355 -27.24 16.09 0.00
N THR A 356 -28.17 17.00 -0.13
CA THR A 356 -28.45 17.71 -1.39
C THR A 356 -27.36 18.76 -1.69
N GLU A 357 -26.89 19.49 -0.69
CA GLU A 357 -25.83 20.50 -0.84
C GLU A 357 -24.47 19.87 -1.14
N PHE A 358 -24.17 18.70 -0.54
CA PHE A 358 -22.96 17.94 -0.84
C PHE A 358 -23.02 17.31 -2.24
N ALA A 359 -24.17 16.78 -2.66
CA ALA A 359 -24.36 16.26 -4.01
C ALA A 359 -24.23 17.39 -5.06
N GLN A 360 -24.75 18.58 -4.78
CA GLN A 360 -24.63 19.75 -5.67
C GLN A 360 -23.19 20.28 -5.75
N THR A 361 -22.48 20.40 -4.63
CA THR A 361 -21.06 20.81 -4.61
C THR A 361 -20.16 19.79 -5.29
N HIS A 362 -20.43 18.50 -5.12
CA HIS A 362 -19.66 17.44 -5.77
C HIS A 362 -19.94 17.37 -7.27
N THR A 363 -21.20 17.57 -7.68
CA THR A 363 -21.59 17.64 -9.10
C THR A 363 -21.00 18.89 -9.76
N ALA A 364 -21.05 20.05 -9.10
CA ALA A 364 -20.45 21.29 -9.59
C ALA A 364 -18.92 21.18 -9.71
N ALA A 365 -18.24 20.53 -8.76
CA ALA A 365 -16.81 20.29 -8.83
C ALA A 365 -16.42 19.33 -9.99
N ILE A 366 -17.26 18.32 -10.26
CA ILE A 366 -17.07 17.41 -11.40
C ILE A 366 -17.30 18.14 -12.73
N GLU A 367 -18.31 18.99 -12.82
CA GLU A 367 -18.59 19.78 -14.01
C GLU A 367 -17.52 20.83 -14.28
N GLN A 368 -17.05 21.51 -13.25
CA GLN A 368 -15.93 22.45 -13.34
C GLN A 368 -14.64 21.77 -13.79
N ARG A 369 -14.38 20.56 -13.32
CA ARG A 369 -13.25 19.74 -13.73
C ARG A 369 -13.36 19.31 -15.19
N LYS A 370 -14.54 18.86 -15.64
CA LYS A 370 -14.79 18.51 -17.04
C LYS A 370 -14.64 19.72 -17.98
N ALA A 371 -15.08 20.90 -17.53
CA ALA A 371 -14.90 22.15 -18.28
C ALA A 371 -13.42 22.55 -18.41
N GLN A 372 -12.62 22.37 -17.35
CA GLN A 372 -11.17 22.60 -17.39
C GLN A 372 -10.44 21.61 -18.31
N GLU A 373 -10.84 20.33 -18.27
CA GLU A 373 -10.30 19.30 -19.17
C GLU A 373 -10.63 19.59 -20.63
N ALA A 374 -11.86 20.00 -20.91
CA ALA A 374 -12.28 20.38 -22.26
C ALA A 374 -11.50 21.63 -22.78
N ALA A 375 -11.32 22.63 -21.94
CA ALA A 375 -10.52 23.81 -22.27
C ALA A 375 -9.05 23.48 -22.54
N GLN A 376 -8.46 22.56 -21.76
CA GLN A 376 -7.08 22.10 -21.97
C GLN A 376 -6.91 21.32 -23.28
N VAL A 377 -7.87 20.45 -23.60
CA VAL A 377 -7.88 19.72 -24.90
C VAL A 377 -8.03 20.69 -26.09
N GLN A 378 -8.84 21.72 -25.90
CA GLN A 378 -9.01 22.73 -26.95
C GLN A 378 -7.75 23.56 -27.17
N MET A 379 -7.05 24.00 -26.11
CA MET A 379 -5.76 24.68 -26.22
C MET A 379 -4.69 23.80 -26.91
N GLN A 380 -4.63 22.51 -26.58
CA GLN A 380 -3.70 21.61 -27.25
C GLN A 380 -4.01 21.42 -28.74
N ARG A 381 -5.29 21.40 -29.12
CA ARG A 381 -5.69 21.36 -30.55
C ARG A 381 -5.32 22.65 -31.28
N GLU A 382 -5.53 23.80 -30.67
CA GLU A 382 -5.14 25.09 -31.27
C GLU A 382 -3.64 25.23 -31.41
N GLU A 383 -2.87 24.74 -30.44
CA GLU A 383 -1.41 24.74 -30.47
C GLU A 383 -0.88 23.78 -31.55
N ALA A 384 -1.45 22.60 -31.70
CA ALA A 384 -1.14 21.66 -32.78
C ALA A 384 -1.46 22.24 -34.16
N GLN A 385 -2.62 22.94 -34.32
CA GLN A 385 -2.95 23.64 -35.57
C GLN A 385 -1.99 24.79 -35.90
N ARG A 386 -1.56 25.54 -34.88
CA ARG A 386 -0.51 26.59 -35.07
C ARG A 386 0.81 25.99 -35.53
N GLN A 387 1.24 24.88 -34.92
CA GLN A 387 2.47 24.20 -35.34
C GLN A 387 2.37 23.65 -36.77
N GLN A 388 1.25 23.11 -37.20
CA GLN A 388 1.01 22.68 -38.57
C GLN A 388 1.02 23.85 -39.56
N SER A 389 0.43 24.99 -39.20
CA SER A 389 0.44 26.18 -40.06
C SER A 389 1.83 26.78 -40.18
N ILE A 390 2.68 26.75 -39.13
CA ILE A 390 4.08 27.18 -39.16
C ILE A 390 4.89 26.23 -40.06
N GLN A 391 4.71 24.93 -39.98
CA GLN A 391 5.40 23.96 -40.84
C GLN A 391 4.99 24.09 -42.29
N SER A 392 3.72 24.33 -42.59
CA SER A 392 3.28 24.59 -43.98
C SER A 392 3.82 25.88 -44.55
N THR A 393 3.95 26.94 -43.75
CA THR A 393 4.55 28.22 -44.15
C THR A 393 6.07 28.09 -44.40
N GLN A 394 6.78 27.34 -43.55
CA GLN A 394 8.20 27.05 -43.73
C GLN A 394 8.45 26.20 -44.99
N SER A 395 7.60 25.24 -45.30
CA SER A 395 7.69 24.44 -46.52
C SER A 395 7.41 25.28 -47.78
N ALA A 396 6.48 26.23 -47.71
CA ALA A 396 6.18 27.15 -48.80
C ALA A 396 7.35 28.15 -49.07
N VAL A 397 8.01 28.61 -48.01
CA VAL A 397 9.18 29.49 -48.13
C VAL A 397 10.41 28.75 -48.70
N GLN A 398 10.60 27.47 -48.35
CA GLN A 398 11.66 26.64 -48.96
C GLN A 398 11.35 26.27 -50.41
N GLY A 399 10.07 26.09 -50.77
CA GLY A 399 9.68 25.88 -52.17
C GLY A 399 9.90 27.13 -53.08
N ALA A 400 9.73 28.32 -52.50
CA ALA A 400 9.93 29.57 -53.25
C ALA A 400 11.42 29.92 -53.45
N SER A 401 12.33 29.45 -52.59
CA SER A 401 13.78 29.68 -52.74
C SER A 401 14.46 28.77 -53.79
N ILE A 402 13.81 27.69 -54.20
CA ILE A 402 14.33 26.75 -55.21
C ILE A 402 14.01 27.22 -56.66
N GLN A 403 13.06 28.13 -56.88
CA GLN A 403 12.69 28.61 -58.23
C GLN A 403 13.47 29.84 -58.73
N GLN A 404 14.36 30.47 -57.94
CA GLN A 404 15.15 31.66 -58.36
C GLN A 404 16.63 31.37 -58.65
N GLY A 405 17.05 30.12 -58.79
CA GLY A 405 18.46 29.72 -58.93
C GLY A 405 18.92 29.21 -60.29
N TYR A 406 18.23 29.55 -61.40
CA TYR A 406 18.72 29.20 -62.75
C TYR A 406 18.86 30.45 -63.65
N GLN A 407 19.99 31.14 -63.61
CA GLN A 407 20.57 31.85 -64.75
C GLN A 407 22.04 32.18 -64.51
N SER A 408 22.85 31.83 -65.53
CA SER A 408 24.17 32.28 -65.94
C SER A 408 25.42 31.62 -65.33
N GLN A 409 26.04 30.79 -66.17
CA GLN A 409 27.49 30.49 -66.23
C GLN A 409 28.28 31.70 -66.66
N PRO A 410 29.67 31.75 -66.50
CA PRO A 410 30.55 30.86 -67.25
C PRO A 410 31.80 30.35 -66.48
N SER A 411 32.26 29.23 -67.00
CA SER A 411 33.57 28.58 -67.03
C SER A 411 34.81 29.21 -66.38
N PHE A 412 35.62 28.43 -65.68
CA PHE A 412 37.05 28.19 -65.92
C PHE A 412 37.49 26.93 -65.12
N GLY A 413 38.33 26.10 -65.73
CA GLY A 413 38.71 24.75 -65.33
C GLY A 413 39.87 24.66 -64.31
N PRO A 414 40.44 23.47 -64.10
CA PRO A 414 40.94 22.99 -62.83
C PRO A 414 42.47 23.13 -62.65
N PRO A 415 43.05 22.87 -61.51
CA PRO A 415 43.67 21.57 -61.28
C PRO A 415 43.67 20.97 -59.85
N SER A 416 43.58 19.65 -59.83
CA SER A 416 44.45 18.65 -59.20
C SER A 416 44.68 18.55 -57.67
N GLN A 417 44.39 17.31 -57.17
CA GLN A 417 45.16 16.56 -56.17
C GLN A 417 44.94 16.95 -54.68
N HIS A 418 44.54 16.08 -53.78
CA HIS A 418 45.06 14.81 -53.25
C HIS A 418 44.11 14.20 -52.29
N GLN A 419 43.84 12.91 -52.44
CA GLN A 419 43.40 12.04 -51.34
C GLN A 419 44.59 11.73 -50.41
N PRO A 420 44.36 11.36 -49.16
CA PRO A 420 44.68 10.00 -48.84
C PRO A 420 43.56 9.26 -48.10
N SER A 421 43.33 8.10 -48.62
CA SER A 421 42.64 6.96 -48.04
C SER A 421 43.35 6.48 -46.77
N MET A 422 42.59 6.21 -45.70
CA MET A 422 43.05 5.35 -44.61
C MET A 422 42.26 4.04 -44.62
N SER A 423 43.00 2.99 -44.90
CA SER A 423 42.63 1.59 -44.95
C SER A 423 42.46 0.99 -43.56
N LEU A 424 41.45 0.15 -43.39
CA LEU A 424 41.22 -0.74 -42.28
C LEU A 424 42.24 -1.91 -42.31
N PRO A 425 42.76 -2.37 -41.18
CA PRO A 425 43.63 -3.57 -41.13
C PRO A 425 42.81 -4.86 -41.14
N PRO A 426 43.40 -5.98 -41.66
CA PRO A 426 42.72 -7.27 -41.81
C PRO A 426 42.68 -8.08 -40.52
N PRO A 427 41.77 -9.09 -40.44
CA PRO A 427 41.62 -9.95 -39.25
C PRO A 427 42.78 -10.96 -39.14
N GLN A 428 43.23 -11.17 -37.90
CA GLN A 428 44.26 -12.17 -37.58
C GLN A 428 43.63 -13.56 -37.34
N PRO A 429 44.39 -14.66 -37.57
CA PRO A 429 43.90 -16.01 -37.55
C PRO A 429 43.83 -16.60 -36.14
N ILE A 430 42.79 -17.43 -35.93
CA ILE A 430 42.50 -18.17 -34.71
C ILE A 430 43.53 -19.34 -34.56
N GLN A 431 44.21 -19.38 -33.42
CA GLN A 431 45.01 -20.53 -33.04
C GLN A 431 44.16 -21.55 -32.22
N PRO A 432 44.37 -22.87 -32.37
CA PRO A 432 43.56 -23.86 -31.68
C PRO A 432 43.98 -24.03 -30.23
N ALA A 433 42.97 -24.08 -29.34
CA ALA A 433 43.13 -24.29 -27.91
C ALA A 433 43.50 -25.75 -27.58
N LEU A 434 44.51 -25.90 -26.74
CA LEU A 434 44.91 -27.16 -26.13
C LEU A 434 43.81 -27.77 -25.28
N GLN A 435 43.51 -29.05 -25.50
CA GLN A 435 42.59 -29.86 -24.72
C GLN A 435 43.16 -30.10 -23.31
N LYS A 436 42.38 -29.75 -22.27
CA LYS A 436 42.58 -30.20 -20.90
C LYS A 436 41.95 -31.60 -20.70
N PRO A 437 42.53 -32.47 -19.86
CA PRO A 437 41.97 -33.78 -19.57
C PRO A 437 40.67 -33.76 -18.82
N PRO A 438 39.80 -34.79 -18.87
CA PRO A 438 38.48 -34.81 -18.31
C PRO A 438 38.50 -34.75 -16.78
N SER A 439 37.87 -33.76 -16.22
CA SER A 439 37.58 -33.64 -14.80
C SER A 439 36.47 -34.61 -14.40
N ALA A 440 36.59 -35.20 -13.22
CA ALA A 440 35.62 -36.10 -12.60
C ALA A 440 34.20 -35.55 -12.61
N PRO A 441 33.14 -36.41 -12.65
CA PRO A 441 31.78 -35.96 -12.69
C PRO A 441 31.44 -35.14 -11.42
N PRO A 442 30.74 -33.98 -11.56
CA PRO A 442 30.32 -33.21 -10.41
C PRO A 442 29.35 -34.04 -9.58
N ALA A 443 29.61 -34.10 -8.28
CA ALA A 443 28.66 -34.62 -7.30
C ALA A 443 27.28 -34.01 -7.57
N GLN A 444 26.30 -34.88 -7.77
CA GLN A 444 24.91 -34.48 -7.88
C GLN A 444 24.55 -33.63 -6.65
N GLN A 445 24.48 -32.32 -6.84
CA GLN A 445 23.75 -31.46 -5.92
C GLN A 445 22.31 -31.99 -5.88
N GLN A 446 21.98 -32.66 -4.78
CA GLN A 446 20.57 -32.94 -4.47
C GLN A 446 19.80 -31.65 -4.59
N GLN A 447 19.05 -31.52 -5.69
CA GLN A 447 18.02 -30.52 -5.82
C GLN A 447 17.15 -30.63 -4.57
N LYS A 448 17.23 -29.66 -3.69
CA LYS A 448 16.26 -29.49 -2.60
C LYS A 448 14.90 -29.38 -3.27
N ARG A 449 14.13 -30.46 -3.25
CA ARG A 449 12.73 -30.43 -3.60
C ARG A 449 12.09 -29.33 -2.75
N PRO A 450 11.27 -28.44 -3.33
CA PRO A 450 10.50 -27.50 -2.54
C PRO A 450 9.75 -28.31 -1.47
N PRO A 451 9.60 -27.77 -0.25
CA PRO A 451 8.88 -28.47 0.81
C PRO A 451 7.54 -28.93 0.26
N ALA A 452 7.32 -30.25 0.29
CA ALA A 452 6.06 -30.83 -0.14
C ALA A 452 4.96 -30.26 0.74
N GLY A 453 4.05 -29.48 0.18
CA GLY A 453 2.89 -28.98 0.89
C GLY A 453 2.60 -27.49 0.81
N ILE A 454 3.45 -26.67 0.18
CA ILE A 454 3.05 -25.27 -0.09
C ILE A 454 2.33 -25.27 -1.45
N PRO A 455 0.98 -25.13 -1.46
CA PRO A 455 0.26 -25.02 -2.71
C PRO A 455 0.69 -23.73 -3.43
N ASN A 456 0.70 -23.75 -4.75
CA ASN A 456 0.91 -22.54 -5.55
C ASN A 456 -0.04 -21.46 -5.06
N PRO A 457 0.45 -20.31 -4.53
CA PRO A 457 -0.41 -19.29 -3.91
C PRO A 457 -1.46 -18.72 -4.84
N MET A 458 -1.27 -18.85 -6.15
CA MET A 458 -2.21 -18.36 -7.17
C MET A 458 -3.29 -19.38 -7.54
N TYR A 459 -3.07 -20.69 -7.29
CA TYR A 459 -3.99 -21.76 -7.67
C TYR A 459 -4.48 -22.61 -6.51
N ALA A 460 -3.86 -22.49 -5.34
CA ALA A 460 -4.32 -23.24 -4.20
C ALA A 460 -5.69 -22.70 -3.77
N LYS A 461 -6.73 -23.54 -3.88
CA LYS A 461 -7.81 -23.44 -2.89
C LYS A 461 -7.10 -23.30 -1.57
N ALA A 462 -7.27 -22.15 -0.92
CA ALA A 462 -6.60 -21.88 0.33
C ALA A 462 -7.01 -22.92 1.37
N ASP A 463 -6.34 -24.06 1.35
CA ASP A 463 -6.37 -24.99 2.47
C ASP A 463 -5.39 -24.42 3.50
N PHE A 464 -5.85 -23.35 4.09
CA PHE A 464 -5.16 -22.70 5.16
C PHE A 464 -5.62 -23.39 6.44
N ASN A 465 -4.81 -24.27 7.01
CA ASN A 465 -4.82 -24.58 8.44
C ASN A 465 -4.44 -23.32 9.26
N LEU A 466 -4.75 -22.16 8.73
CA LEU A 466 -4.68 -20.87 9.37
C LEU A 466 -6.03 -20.60 10.03
N PRO A 467 -6.08 -19.85 11.14
CA PRO A 467 -7.35 -19.42 11.73
C PRO A 467 -8.25 -18.87 10.62
N GLN A 468 -9.48 -19.39 10.54
CA GLN A 468 -10.38 -19.13 9.42
C GLN A 468 -10.54 -17.62 9.23
N HIS A 469 -9.93 -17.12 8.15
CA HIS A 469 -10.15 -15.74 7.76
C HIS A 469 -11.60 -15.63 7.26
N PRO A 470 -12.38 -14.59 7.64
CA PRO A 470 -13.80 -14.46 7.30
C PRO A 470 -14.12 -14.53 5.80
N TYR A 471 -13.12 -14.37 4.95
CA TYR A 471 -13.25 -14.39 3.49
C TYR A 471 -12.77 -15.66 2.81
N GLN A 472 -12.37 -16.70 3.54
CA GLN A 472 -12.02 -17.99 2.93
C GLN A 472 -13.15 -18.55 2.04
N ASN A 473 -14.40 -18.29 2.40
CA ASN A 473 -15.57 -18.75 1.69
C ASN A 473 -15.90 -17.95 0.42
N TYR A 474 -15.20 -16.83 0.18
CA TYR A 474 -15.44 -15.94 -0.97
C TYR A 474 -14.30 -15.98 -2.00
N TYR A 475 -13.38 -16.93 -1.87
CA TYR A 475 -12.33 -17.11 -2.84
C TYR A 475 -12.91 -17.63 -4.16
N VAL A 476 -12.95 -16.79 -5.18
CA VAL A 476 -13.21 -17.20 -6.55
C VAL A 476 -11.87 -17.24 -7.26
N ALA A 477 -11.41 -18.45 -7.64
CA ALA A 477 -10.22 -18.59 -8.47
C ALA A 477 -10.41 -17.77 -9.76
N PRO A 478 -9.41 -17.01 -10.23
CA PRO A 478 -9.50 -16.39 -11.54
C PRO A 478 -9.68 -17.49 -12.59
N ASN A 479 -10.74 -17.37 -13.39
CA ASN A 479 -11.23 -18.27 -14.44
C ASN A 479 -10.25 -19.34 -14.89
N SER A 480 -10.38 -20.55 -14.37
CA SER A 480 -10.08 -21.76 -15.12
C SER A 480 -11.27 -21.95 -16.06
N GLY A 481 -11.05 -21.70 -17.34
CA GLY A 481 -12.06 -21.90 -18.37
C GLY A 481 -12.69 -23.28 -18.29
N SER A 482 -14.00 -23.31 -18.38
CA SER A 482 -14.89 -24.40 -18.77
C SER A 482 -14.59 -25.79 -18.20
N PHE A 483 -15.38 -26.20 -17.21
CA PHE A 483 -15.97 -27.54 -17.23
C PHE A 483 -17.42 -27.50 -16.72
N SER A 484 -18.26 -28.09 -17.52
CA SER A 484 -19.70 -28.22 -17.46
C SER A 484 -20.22 -28.92 -16.21
N GLY A 485 -21.32 -28.40 -15.69
CA GLY A 485 -22.47 -29.19 -15.26
C GLY A 485 -22.41 -29.85 -13.90
N GLN A 486 -23.06 -29.25 -12.94
CA GLN A 486 -24.25 -29.85 -12.28
C GLN A 486 -24.89 -28.84 -11.32
N GLN A 487 -26.14 -28.56 -11.58
CA GLN A 487 -27.04 -27.86 -10.67
C GLN A 487 -27.23 -28.68 -9.38
N GLN A 488 -27.11 -28.02 -8.25
CA GLN A 488 -27.92 -28.36 -7.09
C GLN A 488 -28.42 -27.07 -6.44
N ASN A 489 -29.74 -26.95 -6.48
CA ASN A 489 -30.55 -25.96 -5.80
C ASN A 489 -30.34 -26.05 -4.28
N GLY A 490 -30.05 -24.93 -3.67
CA GLY A 490 -30.09 -24.74 -2.22
C GLY A 490 -30.39 -23.28 -1.93
N THR A 491 -31.68 -22.95 -1.89
CA THR A 491 -32.24 -21.68 -1.46
C THR A 491 -31.98 -21.48 0.02
N LEU A 492 -31.19 -20.50 0.39
CA LEU A 492 -31.27 -19.85 1.71
C LEU A 492 -30.91 -18.38 1.54
N GLY A 493 -31.95 -17.54 1.62
CA GLY A 493 -31.83 -16.10 1.62
C GLY A 493 -31.24 -15.62 2.94
N MET A 494 -30.25 -14.77 2.84
CA MET A 494 -29.91 -13.79 3.87
C MET A 494 -29.40 -12.55 3.16
N GLY A 495 -30.13 -11.44 3.35
CA GLY A 495 -29.76 -10.12 2.90
C GLY A 495 -28.45 -9.70 3.55
N GLY A 496 -27.40 -9.65 2.75
CA GLY A 496 -26.14 -9.03 3.09
C GLY A 496 -26.02 -7.73 2.30
N ALA A 497 -25.96 -6.61 3.02
CA ALA A 497 -25.69 -5.32 2.44
C ALA A 497 -24.33 -5.37 1.71
N TYR A 498 -24.37 -5.16 0.41
CA TYR A 498 -23.17 -4.99 -0.40
C TYR A 498 -22.54 -3.63 -0.09
N TYR A 499 -21.39 -3.63 0.54
CA TYR A 499 -20.55 -2.45 0.63
C TYR A 499 -19.65 -2.42 -0.59
N SER A 500 -19.96 -1.53 -1.51
CA SER A 500 -19.03 -1.11 -2.58
C SER A 500 -18.03 -0.10 -2.00
N PHE A 501 -16.77 -0.33 -2.25
CA PHE A 501 -15.64 0.51 -1.83
C PHE A 501 -15.42 1.69 -2.77
#